data_0ee560b7cf4d320da356377e052198db
#
_entry.id   0ee560b7cf4d320da356377e052198db
#
_cell.length_a   1.000
_cell.length_b   1.000
_cell.length_c   1.000
_cell.angle_alpha   90.00
_cell.angle_beta   90.00
_cell.angle_gamma   90.00
#
_symmetry.space_group_name_H-M   'P 1'
#
loop_
_entity.id
_entity.type
_entity.pdbx_description
1 polymer ?
#
loop_
_entity_poly.entity_id
_entity_poly.type
_entity_poly.pdbx_seq_one_letter_code
_entity_poly.pdbx_strand_id
1 'polypeptide(L)'
;MNAIILAAGEGKRLRPLTNDKPKGLIEFLGRNILERQIDIFKECGISDISIVTGFNGEMIQFANINYFQNPNYQTTNMVETLFCAESKLDESTIISYGDIIFEKTILEKLMNSEHEISVIIDLAWKEYWEKRFHNPLEDAESLMLKDGYITDIGQKPQNFEQIKGQYIGLMKFQNQGIKNLKEFYKKAKNDSKSGVNPLNSEIPFERSYLTDLLQSMIISGYKLKAVTIEHGWLELDSFNDYKLYNKLHESNELSKLIKLITN
;
A
#
# COMPACT_ATOMS: atom_id res chain seq x y z
N MET A 1 12.93 -5.76 -12.88
CA MET A 1 11.81 -5.36 -11.97
C MET A 1 12.08 -5.93 -10.59
N ASN A 2 11.87 -5.14 -9.57
CA ASN A 2 11.99 -5.54 -8.18
C ASN A 2 10.73 -5.13 -7.39
N ALA A 3 10.65 -5.55 -6.11
CA ALA A 3 9.55 -5.19 -5.22
C ALA A 3 10.07 -4.64 -3.89
N ILE A 4 9.37 -3.64 -3.35
CA ILE A 4 9.61 -3.09 -2.01
C ILE A 4 8.30 -3.21 -1.21
N ILE A 5 8.34 -3.92 -0.07
CA ILE A 5 7.21 -4.07 0.84
C ILE A 5 7.44 -3.17 2.05
N LEU A 6 6.47 -2.31 2.36
CA LEU A 6 6.53 -1.38 3.49
C LEU A 6 5.88 -2.03 4.73
N ALA A 7 6.69 -2.49 5.66
CA ALA A 7 6.26 -3.26 6.83
C ALA A 7 6.83 -2.70 8.16
N ALA A 8 6.98 -1.37 8.27
CA ALA A 8 7.59 -0.75 9.44
C ALA A 8 6.61 -0.45 10.60
N GLY A 9 5.30 -0.46 10.36
CA GLY A 9 4.28 -0.02 11.30
C GLY A 9 4.03 -0.97 12.46
N GLU A 10 3.61 -0.44 13.63
CA GLU A 10 3.29 -1.20 14.83
C GLU A 10 1.97 -2.00 14.74
N GLY A 11 1.05 -1.60 13.85
CA GLY A 11 -0.26 -2.25 13.73
C GLY A 11 -1.12 -2.15 14.99
N LYS A 12 -1.14 -0.99 15.68
CA LYS A 12 -1.83 -0.81 16.98
C LYS A 12 -3.31 -1.20 16.95
N ARG A 13 -4.00 -0.99 15.84
CA ARG A 13 -5.42 -1.34 15.64
C ARG A 13 -5.69 -2.84 15.59
N LEU A 14 -4.65 -3.66 15.37
CA LEU A 14 -4.71 -5.12 15.35
C LEU A 14 -4.44 -5.78 16.72
N ARG A 15 -4.12 -5.00 17.74
CA ARG A 15 -3.94 -5.56 19.08
C ARG A 15 -5.20 -6.34 19.52
N PRO A 16 -5.05 -7.50 20.19
CA PRO A 16 -3.81 -8.02 20.79
C PRO A 16 -2.86 -8.79 19.86
N LEU A 17 -3.20 -9.03 18.57
CA LEU A 17 -2.40 -9.85 17.64
C LEU A 17 -1.00 -9.27 17.37
N THR A 18 -0.84 -7.97 17.55
CA THR A 18 0.42 -7.23 17.31
C THR A 18 1.09 -6.73 18.58
N ASN A 19 0.79 -7.31 19.75
CA ASN A 19 1.44 -6.91 20.99
C ASN A 19 2.96 -7.18 20.95
N ASP A 20 3.35 -8.29 20.38
CA ASP A 20 4.70 -8.85 20.39
C ASP A 20 5.29 -9.14 19.01
N LYS A 21 4.52 -8.95 17.93
CA LYS A 21 4.96 -9.23 16.56
C LYS A 21 4.53 -8.16 15.57
N PRO A 22 5.30 -7.95 14.48
CA PRO A 22 4.93 -7.04 13.40
C PRO A 22 3.62 -7.45 12.72
N LYS A 23 2.86 -6.46 12.24
CA LYS A 23 1.58 -6.64 11.52
C LYS A 23 1.69 -7.64 10.36
N GLY A 24 2.76 -7.57 9.58
CA GLY A 24 2.98 -8.44 8.43
C GLY A 24 3.18 -9.92 8.76
N LEU A 25 3.49 -10.25 10.04
CA LEU A 25 3.63 -11.63 10.55
C LEU A 25 2.33 -12.17 11.17
N ILE A 26 1.22 -11.43 11.10
CA ILE A 26 -0.07 -11.96 11.54
C ILE A 26 -0.49 -13.08 10.58
N GLU A 27 -0.82 -14.21 11.18
CA GLU A 27 -1.36 -15.35 10.45
C GLU A 27 -2.85 -15.14 10.15
N PHE A 28 -3.19 -15.30 8.90
CA PHE A 28 -4.57 -15.34 8.42
C PHE A 28 -4.74 -16.58 7.52
N LEU A 29 -5.66 -17.46 7.89
CA LEU A 29 -5.91 -18.74 7.20
C LEU A 29 -4.60 -19.53 6.96
N GLY A 30 -3.85 -19.77 8.05
CA GLY A 30 -2.67 -20.64 8.08
C GLY A 30 -1.38 -20.06 7.50
N ARG A 31 -1.37 -18.79 7.01
CA ARG A 31 -0.17 -18.14 6.45
C ARG A 31 -0.12 -16.67 6.83
N ASN A 32 1.07 -16.14 7.08
CA ASN A 32 1.20 -14.71 7.37
C ASN A 32 1.13 -13.85 6.10
N ILE A 33 0.83 -12.55 6.30
CA ILE A 33 0.59 -11.60 5.20
C ILE A 33 1.82 -11.46 4.30
N LEU A 34 3.02 -11.26 4.88
CA LEU A 34 4.25 -11.06 4.13
C LEU A 34 4.63 -12.31 3.33
N GLU A 35 4.45 -13.49 3.89
CA GLU A 35 4.71 -14.75 3.20
C GLU A 35 3.85 -14.88 1.93
N ARG A 36 2.55 -14.55 2.03
CA ARG A 36 1.65 -14.55 0.87
C ARG A 36 2.10 -13.59 -0.21
N GLN A 37 2.51 -12.38 0.16
CA GLN A 37 3.00 -11.40 -0.82
C GLN A 37 4.30 -11.85 -1.48
N ILE A 38 5.27 -12.35 -0.68
CA ILE A 38 6.56 -12.85 -1.17
C ILE A 38 6.37 -13.97 -2.20
N ASP A 39 5.45 -14.90 -1.92
CA ASP A 39 5.19 -16.01 -2.82
C ASP A 39 4.56 -15.54 -4.13
N ILE A 40 3.59 -14.63 -4.07
CA ILE A 40 2.97 -14.05 -5.27
C ILE A 40 4.02 -13.30 -6.10
N PHE A 41 4.91 -12.51 -5.49
CA PHE A 41 6.00 -11.86 -6.20
C PHE A 41 6.91 -12.88 -6.89
N LYS A 42 7.34 -13.93 -6.18
CA LYS A 42 8.18 -15.01 -6.75
C LYS A 42 7.48 -15.76 -7.87
N GLU A 43 6.20 -16.10 -7.73
CA GLU A 43 5.39 -16.74 -8.77
C GLU A 43 5.23 -15.89 -10.03
N CYS A 44 5.29 -14.57 -9.89
CA CYS A 44 5.31 -13.62 -11.02
C CYS A 44 6.72 -13.36 -11.56
N GLY A 45 7.74 -14.08 -11.09
CA GLY A 45 9.13 -13.95 -11.55
C GLY A 45 9.91 -12.80 -10.91
N ILE A 46 9.40 -12.16 -9.86
CA ILE A 46 10.12 -11.12 -9.11
C ILE A 46 10.91 -11.76 -7.98
N SER A 47 12.24 -11.85 -8.15
CA SER A 47 13.15 -12.45 -7.15
C SER A 47 13.89 -11.42 -6.30
N ASP A 48 14.08 -10.18 -6.79
CA ASP A 48 14.68 -9.09 -6.01
C ASP A 48 13.57 -8.40 -5.19
N ILE A 49 13.34 -8.91 -3.97
CA ILE A 49 12.33 -8.42 -3.04
C ILE A 49 13.03 -7.78 -1.85
N SER A 50 12.59 -6.60 -1.48
CA SER A 50 13.06 -5.85 -0.31
C SER A 50 11.90 -5.62 0.67
N ILE A 51 12.17 -5.69 1.97
CA ILE A 51 11.20 -5.34 3.02
C ILE A 51 11.79 -4.21 3.84
N VAL A 52 11.02 -3.13 4.00
CA VAL A 52 11.37 -2.06 4.93
C VAL A 52 10.68 -2.34 6.26
N THR A 53 11.48 -2.62 7.28
CA THR A 53 11.04 -2.99 8.62
C THR A 53 11.12 -1.81 9.60
N GLY A 54 10.46 -1.95 10.74
CA GLY A 54 10.51 -0.98 11.86
C GLY A 54 10.21 -1.67 13.17
N PHE A 55 8.96 -1.65 13.64
CA PHE A 55 8.54 -2.31 14.88
C PHE A 55 8.85 -3.80 14.86
N ASN A 56 9.65 -4.29 15.84
CA ASN A 56 10.08 -5.68 15.96
C ASN A 56 10.57 -6.29 14.64
N GLY A 57 11.26 -5.47 13.82
CA GLY A 57 11.66 -5.84 12.45
C GLY A 57 12.60 -7.03 12.39
N GLU A 58 13.35 -7.31 13.47
CA GLU A 58 14.24 -8.47 13.62
C GLU A 58 13.49 -9.82 13.57
N MET A 59 12.18 -9.82 13.83
CA MET A 59 11.33 -11.02 13.71
C MET A 59 10.98 -11.36 12.26
N ILE A 60 11.10 -10.40 11.32
CA ILE A 60 10.80 -10.63 9.92
C ILE A 60 12.04 -11.23 9.26
N GLN A 61 12.02 -12.55 9.06
CA GLN A 61 13.14 -13.30 8.51
C GLN A 61 12.67 -14.28 7.44
N PHE A 62 12.88 -13.92 6.17
CA PHE A 62 12.60 -14.79 5.02
C PHE A 62 13.87 -14.98 4.20
N ALA A 63 14.05 -16.15 3.62
CA ALA A 63 15.20 -16.44 2.76
C ALA A 63 15.17 -15.62 1.46
N ASN A 64 16.34 -15.12 1.06
CA ASN A 64 16.55 -14.38 -0.18
C ASN A 64 15.76 -13.06 -0.26
N ILE A 65 15.63 -12.36 0.86
CA ILE A 65 14.99 -11.04 0.98
C ILE A 65 16.02 -10.01 1.41
N ASN A 66 15.98 -8.81 0.84
CA ASN A 66 16.77 -7.68 1.29
C ASN A 66 16.01 -6.94 2.39
N TYR A 67 16.71 -6.53 3.45
CA TYR A 67 16.09 -5.80 4.55
C TYR A 67 16.64 -4.39 4.66
N PHE A 68 15.74 -3.44 4.82
CA PHE A 68 16.01 -2.06 5.16
C PHE A 68 15.28 -1.73 6.44
N GLN A 69 15.85 -0.91 7.30
CA GLN A 69 15.22 -0.53 8.56
C GLN A 69 14.83 0.94 8.54
N ASN A 70 13.61 1.24 8.97
CA ASN A 70 13.21 2.57 9.37
C ASN A 70 13.39 2.73 10.89
N PRO A 71 14.48 3.30 11.37
CA PRO A 71 14.71 3.43 12.81
C PRO A 71 13.76 4.42 13.47
N ASN A 72 13.14 5.31 12.69
CA ASN A 72 12.25 6.35 13.15
C ASN A 72 10.76 6.02 12.90
N TYR A 73 10.40 4.74 12.76
CA TYR A 73 9.03 4.31 12.42
C TYR A 73 7.95 4.88 13.36
N GLN A 74 8.27 5.20 14.60
CA GLN A 74 7.32 5.77 15.56
C GLN A 74 6.95 7.22 15.24
N THR A 75 7.84 7.96 14.62
CA THR A 75 7.70 9.41 14.33
C THR A 75 7.55 9.71 12.85
N THR A 76 7.73 8.72 11.98
CA THR A 76 7.61 8.86 10.52
C THR A 76 6.44 8.03 9.98
N ASN A 77 6.15 8.17 8.68
CA ASN A 77 5.13 7.40 8.01
C ASN A 77 5.67 6.81 6.68
N MET A 78 4.78 6.42 5.78
CA MET A 78 5.06 5.57 4.61
C MET A 78 6.05 6.19 3.62
N VAL A 79 6.05 7.53 3.42
CA VAL A 79 7.01 8.21 2.53
C VAL A 79 8.43 8.01 3.03
N GLU A 80 8.71 8.35 4.30
CA GLU A 80 10.05 8.14 4.88
C GLU A 80 10.40 6.66 4.93
N THR A 81 9.44 5.77 5.21
CA THR A 81 9.65 4.32 5.18
C THR A 81 10.09 3.84 3.79
N LEU A 82 9.43 4.29 2.72
CA LEU A 82 9.82 3.94 1.35
C LEU A 82 11.26 4.36 1.05
N PHE A 83 11.63 5.58 1.42
CA PHE A 83 12.94 6.13 1.12
C PHE A 83 14.09 5.57 1.98
N CYS A 84 13.81 4.77 3.03
CA CYS A 84 14.82 3.92 3.65
C CYS A 84 15.39 2.89 2.66
N ALA A 85 14.63 2.49 1.65
CA ALA A 85 15.05 1.59 0.57
C ALA A 85 15.31 2.34 -0.77
N GLU A 86 15.69 3.63 -0.75
CA GLU A 86 15.91 4.45 -1.97
C GLU A 86 16.86 3.78 -2.96
N SER A 87 17.87 3.05 -2.49
CA SER A 87 18.83 2.32 -3.33
C SER A 87 18.21 1.21 -4.17
N LYS A 88 17.00 0.75 -3.81
CA LYS A 88 16.22 -0.27 -4.53
C LYS A 88 15.18 0.33 -5.48
N LEU A 89 14.98 1.63 -5.46
CA LEU A 89 14.17 2.32 -6.45
C LEU A 89 14.99 2.41 -7.76
N ASP A 90 14.85 1.40 -8.61
CA ASP A 90 15.63 1.24 -9.84
C ASP A 90 14.76 0.73 -10.99
N GLU A 91 15.12 1.02 -12.23
CA GLU A 91 14.46 0.74 -13.52
C GLU A 91 12.93 0.53 -13.46
N SER A 92 12.47 -0.49 -12.72
CA SER A 92 11.06 -0.81 -12.51
C SER A 92 10.87 -1.42 -11.13
N THR A 93 10.13 -0.71 -10.27
CA THR A 93 9.90 -1.09 -8.87
C THR A 93 8.41 -1.14 -8.57
N ILE A 94 7.96 -2.26 -7.99
CA ILE A 94 6.64 -2.38 -7.38
C ILE A 94 6.76 -2.04 -5.90
N ILE A 95 5.86 -1.20 -5.41
CA ILE A 95 5.77 -0.81 -4.00
C ILE A 95 4.46 -1.40 -3.47
N SER A 96 4.54 -2.14 -2.37
CA SER A 96 3.40 -2.77 -1.71
C SER A 96 3.34 -2.40 -0.24
N TYR A 97 2.14 -2.16 0.27
CA TYR A 97 1.90 -2.09 1.71
C TYR A 97 2.03 -3.48 2.33
N GLY A 98 2.59 -3.56 3.52
CA GLY A 98 2.86 -4.83 4.23
C GLY A 98 1.64 -5.44 4.93
N ASP A 99 0.46 -4.85 4.77
CA ASP A 99 -0.80 -5.24 5.43
C ASP A 99 -1.91 -5.66 4.46
N ILE A 100 -1.60 -5.72 3.18
CA ILE A 100 -2.53 -6.17 2.15
C ILE A 100 -2.28 -7.62 1.74
N ILE A 101 -3.35 -8.30 1.39
CA ILE A 101 -3.35 -9.61 0.74
C ILE A 101 -4.01 -9.41 -0.62
N PHE A 102 -3.45 -9.91 -1.69
CA PHE A 102 -4.00 -9.73 -3.04
C PHE A 102 -3.80 -10.98 -3.89
N GLU A 103 -4.64 -11.14 -4.90
CA GLU A 103 -4.53 -12.23 -5.87
C GLU A 103 -3.38 -11.97 -6.86
N LYS A 104 -2.76 -13.04 -7.34
CA LYS A 104 -1.70 -13.00 -8.37
C LYS A 104 -2.10 -12.20 -9.60
N THR A 105 -3.34 -12.34 -10.05
CA THR A 105 -3.91 -11.64 -11.21
C THR A 105 -3.85 -10.12 -11.09
N ILE A 106 -3.91 -9.58 -9.87
CA ILE A 106 -3.77 -8.13 -9.61
C ILE A 106 -2.34 -7.69 -9.85
N LEU A 107 -1.36 -8.45 -9.36
CA LEU A 107 0.04 -8.16 -9.59
C LEU A 107 0.38 -8.26 -11.09
N GLU A 108 -0.11 -9.28 -11.79
CA GLU A 108 0.06 -9.44 -13.23
C GLU A 108 -0.50 -8.24 -14.03
N LYS A 109 -1.70 -7.75 -13.67
CA LYS A 109 -2.26 -6.52 -14.26
C LYS A 109 -1.35 -5.31 -14.06
N LEU A 110 -0.81 -5.13 -12.85
CA LEU A 110 0.10 -4.02 -12.55
C LEU A 110 1.42 -4.14 -13.33
N MET A 111 1.99 -5.34 -13.40
CA MET A 111 3.23 -5.62 -14.13
C MET A 111 3.09 -5.31 -15.64
N ASN A 112 1.95 -5.65 -16.21
CA ASN A 112 1.65 -5.44 -17.65
C ASN A 112 1.35 -3.97 -18.00
N SER A 113 1.20 -3.07 -17.03
CA SER A 113 1.02 -1.66 -17.35
C SER A 113 2.32 -1.04 -17.90
N GLU A 114 2.27 -0.41 -19.06
CA GLU A 114 3.42 0.22 -19.72
C GLU A 114 3.68 1.66 -19.25
N HIS A 115 2.78 2.22 -18.40
CA HIS A 115 2.89 3.60 -17.93
C HIS A 115 3.99 3.75 -16.88
N GLU A 116 4.62 4.92 -16.84
CA GLU A 116 5.72 5.24 -15.90
C GLU A 116 5.32 5.15 -14.44
N ILE A 117 4.07 5.53 -14.13
CA ILE A 117 3.48 5.43 -12.78
C ILE A 117 2.12 4.76 -12.93
N SER A 118 1.93 3.65 -12.25
CA SER A 118 0.69 2.86 -12.26
C SER A 118 0.27 2.51 -10.85
N VAL A 119 -1.01 2.66 -10.55
CA VAL A 119 -1.56 2.47 -9.19
C VAL A 119 -2.79 1.58 -9.30
N ILE A 120 -2.87 0.54 -8.45
CA ILE A 120 -4.06 -0.33 -8.39
C ILE A 120 -5.20 0.38 -7.67
N ILE A 121 -6.37 0.39 -8.32
CA ILE A 121 -7.59 1.00 -7.81
C ILE A 121 -8.73 -0.02 -7.85
N ASP A 122 -9.36 -0.27 -6.70
CA ASP A 122 -10.55 -1.12 -6.61
C ASP A 122 -11.82 -0.30 -6.86
N LEU A 123 -12.53 -0.61 -7.94
CA LEU A 123 -13.80 0.03 -8.30
C LEU A 123 -14.98 -0.54 -7.52
N ALA A 124 -14.86 -1.78 -7.00
CA ALA A 124 -15.89 -2.42 -6.17
C ALA A 124 -15.74 -2.11 -4.67
N TRP A 125 -14.89 -1.14 -4.32
CA TRP A 125 -14.51 -0.75 -2.96
C TRP A 125 -15.70 -0.56 -2.01
N LYS A 126 -16.83 -0.03 -2.49
CA LYS A 126 -17.96 0.34 -1.63
C LYS A 126 -18.55 -0.88 -0.93
N GLU A 127 -18.80 -1.97 -1.67
CA GLU A 127 -19.28 -3.23 -1.09
C GLU A 127 -18.32 -3.77 -0.02
N TYR A 128 -17.01 -3.63 -0.25
CA TYR A 128 -15.98 -4.06 0.68
C TYR A 128 -15.96 -3.17 1.95
N TRP A 129 -16.03 -1.84 1.81
CA TRP A 129 -16.07 -0.90 2.93
C TRP A 129 -17.35 -1.03 3.77
N GLU A 130 -18.50 -1.26 3.15
CA GLU A 130 -19.80 -1.49 3.84
C GLU A 130 -19.78 -2.77 4.71
N LYS A 131 -18.90 -3.72 4.42
CA LYS A 131 -18.67 -4.89 5.30
C LYS A 131 -17.78 -4.56 6.50
N ARG A 132 -16.82 -3.64 6.35
CA ARG A 132 -15.84 -3.26 7.37
C ARG A 132 -16.35 -2.16 8.32
N PHE A 133 -17.10 -1.21 7.79
CA PHE A 133 -17.49 0.01 8.47
C PHE A 133 -19.01 0.22 8.42
N HIS A 134 -19.59 0.71 9.53
CA HIS A 134 -20.98 1.13 9.54
C HIS A 134 -21.22 2.33 8.61
N ASN A 135 -20.27 3.26 8.59
CA ASN A 135 -20.25 4.39 7.65
C ASN A 135 -18.92 4.39 6.88
N PRO A 136 -18.89 3.95 5.62
CA PRO A 136 -17.67 3.92 4.81
C PRO A 136 -16.91 5.25 4.71
N LEU A 137 -17.58 6.40 4.79
CA LEU A 137 -16.94 7.72 4.73
C LEU A 137 -16.03 8.04 5.94
N GLU A 138 -16.11 7.26 7.01
CA GLU A 138 -15.23 7.45 8.17
C GLU A 138 -13.77 7.07 7.87
N ASP A 139 -13.58 6.10 6.97
CA ASP A 139 -12.26 5.54 6.62
C ASP A 139 -11.87 5.78 5.16
N ALA A 140 -12.83 5.74 4.22
CA ALA A 140 -12.55 5.90 2.80
C ALA A 140 -11.87 7.24 2.48
N GLU A 141 -10.95 7.20 1.52
CA GLU A 141 -10.28 8.37 0.97
C GLU A 141 -10.92 8.79 -0.36
N SER A 142 -10.76 10.07 -0.72
CA SER A 142 -11.19 10.54 -2.04
C SER A 142 -10.36 9.87 -3.15
N LEU A 143 -11.00 9.62 -4.28
CA LEU A 143 -10.33 9.17 -5.49
C LEU A 143 -11.15 9.52 -6.73
N MET A 144 -10.58 10.35 -7.59
CA MET A 144 -11.23 10.75 -8.84
C MET A 144 -10.43 10.25 -10.03
N LEU A 145 -11.15 9.85 -11.07
CA LEU A 145 -10.59 9.32 -12.31
C LEU A 145 -11.06 10.15 -13.52
N LYS A 146 -10.14 10.42 -14.45
CA LYS A 146 -10.44 11.00 -15.75
C LYS A 146 -9.56 10.36 -16.82
N ASP A 147 -10.18 9.87 -17.88
CA ASP A 147 -9.49 9.25 -19.03
C ASP A 147 -8.52 8.10 -18.63
N GLY A 148 -8.88 7.37 -17.54
CA GLY A 148 -8.09 6.27 -16.99
C GLY A 148 -6.88 6.71 -16.18
N TYR A 149 -6.78 8.00 -15.81
CA TYR A 149 -5.77 8.53 -14.92
C TYR A 149 -6.40 9.00 -13.61
N ILE A 150 -5.63 8.94 -12.53
CA ILE A 150 -6.01 9.46 -11.21
C ILE A 150 -5.83 10.97 -11.24
N THR A 151 -6.87 11.71 -10.85
CA THR A 151 -6.86 13.18 -10.77
C THR A 151 -6.98 13.72 -9.36
N ASP A 152 -7.39 12.87 -8.41
CA ASP A 152 -7.41 13.16 -6.98
C ASP A 152 -7.28 11.85 -6.20
N ILE A 153 -6.56 11.85 -5.07
CA ILE A 153 -6.33 10.69 -4.22
C ILE A 153 -6.02 11.10 -2.76
N GLY A 154 -6.51 10.33 -1.81
CA GLY A 154 -6.04 10.38 -0.43
C GLY A 154 -6.56 11.55 0.40
N GLN A 155 -7.56 12.30 -0.09
CA GLN A 155 -8.15 13.38 0.68
C GLN A 155 -9.37 12.90 1.48
N LYS A 156 -9.78 13.65 2.50
CA LYS A 156 -11.01 13.34 3.23
C LYS A 156 -12.23 13.68 2.38
N PRO A 157 -13.02 12.67 1.94
CA PRO A 157 -14.21 12.94 1.12
C PRO A 157 -15.35 13.51 1.95
N GLN A 158 -16.15 14.37 1.35
CA GLN A 158 -17.37 14.91 1.95
C GLN A 158 -18.59 14.03 1.63
N ASN A 159 -18.54 13.30 0.51
CA ASN A 159 -19.61 12.44 0.05
C ASN A 159 -19.06 11.34 -0.87
N PHE A 160 -19.91 10.36 -1.19
CA PHE A 160 -19.56 9.22 -2.06
C PHE A 160 -19.24 9.62 -3.52
N GLU A 161 -19.67 10.77 -3.99
CA GLU A 161 -19.42 11.21 -5.38
C GLU A 161 -17.93 11.49 -5.63
N GLN A 162 -17.18 11.81 -4.57
CA GLN A 162 -15.74 12.04 -4.59
C GLN A 162 -14.92 10.75 -4.56
N ILE A 163 -15.56 9.59 -4.61
CA ILE A 163 -14.89 8.29 -4.49
C ILE A 163 -15.29 7.41 -5.67
N LYS A 164 -14.45 7.37 -6.72
CA LYS A 164 -14.66 6.52 -7.90
C LYS A 164 -13.96 5.15 -7.76
N GLY A 165 -13.23 4.94 -6.70
CA GLY A 165 -12.51 3.72 -6.34
C GLY A 165 -11.70 3.93 -5.08
N GLN A 166 -11.00 2.90 -4.61
CA GLN A 166 -10.06 3.03 -3.51
C GLN A 166 -8.67 2.52 -3.91
N TYR A 167 -7.65 3.24 -3.48
CA TYR A 167 -6.27 2.80 -3.56
C TYR A 167 -6.04 1.63 -2.58
N ILE A 168 -5.33 0.61 -3.05
CA ILE A 168 -5.16 -0.61 -2.25
C ILE A 168 -3.76 -0.76 -1.62
N GLY A 169 -2.87 0.20 -1.78
CA GLY A 169 -1.49 0.07 -1.28
C GLY A 169 -0.54 -0.66 -2.23
N LEU A 170 -0.88 -0.79 -3.53
CA LEU A 170 -0.05 -1.46 -4.52
C LEU A 170 0.14 -0.56 -5.76
N MET A 171 1.40 -0.27 -6.11
CA MET A 171 1.74 0.61 -7.21
C MET A 171 3.05 0.21 -7.90
N LYS A 172 3.26 0.69 -9.12
CA LYS A 172 4.49 0.51 -9.89
C LYS A 172 5.01 1.85 -10.37
N PHE A 173 6.31 2.04 -10.21
CA PHE A 173 7.09 3.09 -10.87
C PHE A 173 8.09 2.45 -11.80
N GLN A 174 8.29 3.02 -13.00
CA GLN A 174 9.30 2.53 -13.94
C GLN A 174 9.91 3.65 -14.77
N ASN A 175 11.12 3.41 -15.28
CA ASN A 175 11.83 4.31 -16.18
C ASN A 175 11.93 5.76 -15.65
N GLN A 176 11.37 6.73 -16.37
CA GLN A 176 11.35 8.12 -15.95
C GLN A 176 10.52 8.33 -14.67
N GLY A 177 9.49 7.49 -14.41
CA GLY A 177 8.68 7.54 -13.19
C GLY A 177 9.50 7.34 -11.91
N ILE A 178 10.52 6.47 -11.93
CA ILE A 178 11.46 6.30 -10.79
C ILE A 178 12.28 7.56 -10.56
N LYS A 179 12.82 8.16 -11.63
CA LYS A 179 13.61 9.40 -11.52
C LYS A 179 12.75 10.53 -10.97
N ASN A 180 11.55 10.69 -11.53
CA ASN A 180 10.58 11.68 -11.11
C ASN A 180 10.21 11.51 -9.63
N LEU A 181 9.97 10.29 -9.16
CA LEU A 181 9.69 9.98 -7.76
C LEU A 181 10.82 10.44 -6.83
N LYS A 182 12.07 10.06 -7.16
CA LYS A 182 13.26 10.42 -6.36
C LYS A 182 13.49 11.94 -6.33
N GLU A 183 13.42 12.59 -7.48
CA GLU A 183 13.63 14.04 -7.59
C GLU A 183 12.53 14.80 -6.87
N PHE A 184 11.27 14.36 -7.02
CA PHE A 184 10.13 14.96 -6.36
C PHE A 184 10.24 14.87 -4.83
N TYR A 185 10.56 13.68 -4.31
CA TYR A 185 10.80 13.51 -2.88
C TYR A 185 11.94 14.39 -2.36
N LYS A 186 13.10 14.40 -3.03
CA LYS A 186 14.26 15.22 -2.62
C LYS A 186 13.92 16.70 -2.59
N LYS A 187 13.19 17.18 -3.60
CA LYS A 187 12.71 18.56 -3.63
C LYS A 187 11.75 18.83 -2.47
N ALA A 188 10.71 18.02 -2.31
CA ALA A 188 9.73 18.18 -1.25
C ALA A 188 10.37 18.14 0.15
N LYS A 189 11.32 17.22 0.38
CA LYS A 189 12.08 17.14 1.64
C LYS A 189 12.95 18.36 1.88
N ASN A 190 13.52 18.94 0.83
CA ASN A 190 14.29 20.17 0.97
C ASN A 190 13.38 21.38 1.26
N ASP A 191 12.27 21.49 0.55
CA ASP A 191 11.31 22.57 0.69
C ASP A 191 10.65 22.56 2.07
N SER A 192 10.42 21.38 2.67
CA SER A 192 9.85 21.24 4.01
C SER A 192 10.69 21.86 5.14
N LYS A 193 12.00 22.10 4.91
CA LYS A 193 12.88 22.81 5.85
C LYS A 193 12.45 24.25 6.11
N SER A 194 11.59 24.82 5.27
CA SER A 194 10.95 26.11 5.50
C SER A 194 9.91 26.11 6.62
N GLY A 195 9.57 24.90 7.16
CA GLY A 195 8.58 24.70 8.22
C GLY A 195 7.19 24.34 7.72
N VAL A 196 6.98 24.24 6.40
CA VAL A 196 5.71 23.80 5.81
C VAL A 196 5.95 22.54 4.99
N ASN A 197 5.17 21.50 5.24
CA ASN A 197 5.21 20.28 4.46
C ASN A 197 4.56 20.52 3.07
N PRO A 198 5.31 20.40 1.97
CA PRO A 198 4.75 20.66 0.63
C PRO A 198 3.86 19.52 0.12
N LEU A 199 3.88 18.34 0.77
CA LEU A 199 3.01 17.22 0.42
C LEU A 199 1.64 17.32 1.07
N ASN A 200 1.62 17.81 2.33
CA ASN A 200 0.39 18.01 3.12
C ASN A 200 0.69 19.00 4.25
N SER A 201 0.21 20.22 4.12
CA SER A 201 0.51 21.30 5.08
C SER A 201 -0.06 21.09 6.50
N GLU A 202 -0.96 20.13 6.70
CA GLU A 202 -1.59 19.84 7.98
C GLU A 202 -0.74 18.94 8.89
N ILE A 203 0.28 18.27 8.34
CA ILE A 203 1.12 17.33 9.08
C ILE A 203 2.61 17.61 8.82
N PRO A 204 3.53 17.23 9.74
CA PRO A 204 4.97 17.28 9.49
C PRO A 204 5.35 16.42 8.28
N PHE A 205 6.38 16.82 7.52
CA PHE A 205 6.83 16.09 6.33
C PHE A 205 7.12 14.60 6.60
N GLU A 206 7.73 14.33 7.73
CA GLU A 206 8.08 12.96 8.16
C GLU A 206 6.84 12.07 8.38
N ARG A 207 5.68 12.69 8.57
CA ARG A 207 4.39 12.01 8.77
C ARG A 207 3.59 11.82 7.48
N SER A 208 4.11 12.22 6.35
CA SER A 208 3.40 12.12 5.06
C SER A 208 3.09 10.68 4.67
N TYR A 209 1.85 10.46 4.22
CA TYR A 209 1.40 9.22 3.62
C TYR A 209 1.84 9.12 2.15
N LEU A 210 1.84 7.92 1.58
CA LEU A 210 2.09 7.78 0.15
C LEU A 210 1.00 8.44 -0.71
N THR A 211 -0.23 8.49 -0.22
CA THR A 211 -1.32 9.21 -0.88
C THR A 211 -1.06 10.72 -0.92
N ASP A 212 -0.44 11.33 0.12
CA ASP A 212 0.00 12.73 0.09
C ASP A 212 1.04 12.98 -1.01
N LEU A 213 2.02 12.07 -1.13
CA LEU A 213 3.06 12.14 -2.16
C LEU A 213 2.45 12.02 -3.57
N LEU A 214 1.58 11.03 -3.79
CA LEU A 214 0.90 10.80 -5.06
C LEU A 214 0.02 12.00 -5.45
N GLN A 215 -0.76 12.53 -4.50
CA GLN A 215 -1.59 13.72 -4.71
C GLN A 215 -0.75 14.94 -5.11
N SER A 216 0.36 15.16 -4.42
CA SER A 216 1.27 16.28 -4.73
C SER A 216 1.94 16.11 -6.09
N MET A 217 2.25 14.87 -6.50
CA MET A 217 2.73 14.58 -7.85
C MET A 217 1.65 14.89 -8.90
N ILE A 218 0.39 14.51 -8.67
CA ILE A 218 -0.75 14.84 -9.54
C ILE A 218 -0.89 16.35 -9.71
N ILE A 219 -0.89 17.11 -8.61
CA ILE A 219 -0.98 18.58 -8.62
C ILE A 219 0.19 19.19 -9.40
N SER A 220 1.36 18.55 -9.36
CA SER A 220 2.57 18.99 -10.09
C SER A 220 2.57 18.55 -11.56
N GLY A 221 1.48 17.92 -12.05
CA GLY A 221 1.29 17.56 -13.45
C GLY A 221 1.78 16.16 -13.86
N TYR A 222 2.23 15.33 -12.92
CA TYR A 222 2.56 13.94 -13.20
C TYR A 222 1.30 13.12 -13.46
N LYS A 223 1.37 12.20 -14.42
CA LYS A 223 0.24 11.33 -14.78
C LYS A 223 0.36 9.98 -14.07
N LEU A 224 -0.61 9.67 -13.24
CA LEU A 224 -0.72 8.40 -12.54
C LEU A 224 -1.82 7.56 -13.22
N LYS A 225 -1.43 6.44 -13.84
CA LYS A 225 -2.37 5.53 -14.48
C LYS A 225 -3.10 4.70 -13.43
N ALA A 226 -4.43 4.73 -13.46
CA ALA A 226 -5.24 3.79 -12.71
C ALA A 226 -5.25 2.42 -13.41
N VAL A 227 -4.79 1.38 -12.71
CA VAL A 227 -4.97 -0.02 -13.09
C VAL A 227 -6.14 -0.54 -12.27
N THR A 228 -7.30 -0.65 -12.89
CA THR A 228 -8.55 -0.93 -12.17
C THR A 228 -8.77 -2.42 -11.95
N ILE A 229 -9.30 -2.74 -10.78
CA ILE A 229 -9.74 -4.06 -10.37
C ILE A 229 -11.15 -3.99 -9.76
N GLU A 230 -11.77 -5.15 -9.58
CA GLU A 230 -12.99 -5.34 -8.78
C GLU A 230 -12.69 -6.48 -7.80
N HIS A 231 -12.50 -6.13 -6.51
CA HIS A 231 -12.12 -7.09 -5.46
C HIS A 231 -10.77 -7.80 -5.72
N GLY A 232 -10.57 -8.98 -5.16
CA GLY A 232 -9.34 -9.78 -5.27
C GLY A 232 -8.25 -9.37 -4.28
N TRP A 233 -8.59 -8.59 -3.26
CA TRP A 233 -7.66 -8.14 -2.23
C TRP A 233 -8.34 -7.92 -0.89
N LEU A 234 -7.56 -7.91 0.18
CA LEU A 234 -7.98 -7.54 1.53
C LEU A 234 -6.90 -6.69 2.18
N GLU A 235 -7.32 -5.75 3.01
CA GLU A 235 -6.46 -5.06 3.96
C GLU A 235 -6.74 -5.60 5.37
N LEU A 236 -5.71 -6.05 6.06
CA LEU A 236 -5.82 -6.47 7.44
C LEU A 236 -5.30 -5.35 8.35
N ASP A 237 -6.15 -4.38 8.68
CA ASP A 237 -5.74 -3.18 9.36
C ASP A 237 -6.17 -3.11 10.84
N SER A 238 -7.28 -3.71 11.19
CA SER A 238 -7.82 -3.73 12.54
C SER A 238 -8.16 -5.15 13.04
N PHE A 239 -8.28 -5.30 14.36
CA PHE A 239 -8.75 -6.57 14.95
C PHE A 239 -10.18 -6.91 14.53
N ASN A 240 -10.99 -5.91 14.18
CA ASN A 240 -12.31 -6.13 13.64
C ASN A 240 -12.26 -6.69 12.21
N ASP A 241 -11.32 -6.25 11.37
CA ASP A 241 -11.09 -6.84 10.05
C ASP A 241 -10.71 -8.32 10.18
N TYR A 242 -9.78 -8.64 11.09
CA TYR A 242 -9.39 -10.02 11.36
C TYR A 242 -10.58 -10.90 11.73
N LYS A 243 -11.44 -10.44 12.64
CA LYS A 243 -12.66 -11.17 13.04
C LYS A 243 -13.66 -11.29 11.90
N LEU A 244 -13.87 -10.21 11.15
CA LEU A 244 -14.79 -10.18 10.01
C LEU A 244 -14.38 -11.20 8.95
N TYR A 245 -13.10 -11.20 8.55
CA TYR A 245 -12.65 -12.11 7.48
C TYR A 245 -12.66 -13.56 7.89
N ASN A 246 -12.36 -13.89 9.15
CA ASN A 246 -12.55 -15.25 9.66
C ASN A 246 -14.03 -15.68 9.60
N LYS A 247 -14.96 -14.82 10.03
CA LYS A 247 -16.41 -15.08 9.93
C LYS A 247 -16.86 -15.27 8.48
N LEU A 248 -16.39 -14.42 7.55
CA LEU A 248 -16.70 -14.54 6.13
C LEU A 248 -16.12 -15.83 5.53
N HIS A 249 -14.97 -16.27 6.01
CA HIS A 249 -14.39 -17.56 5.61
C HIS A 249 -15.25 -18.74 6.09
N GLU A 250 -15.64 -18.75 7.35
CA GLU A 250 -16.52 -19.78 7.95
C GLU A 250 -17.86 -19.89 7.22
N SER A 251 -18.41 -18.75 6.75
CA SER A 251 -19.67 -18.71 5.99
C SER A 251 -19.51 -18.91 4.47
N ASN A 252 -18.29 -19.18 3.98
CA ASN A 252 -17.94 -19.25 2.54
C ASN A 252 -18.20 -17.95 1.74
N GLU A 253 -18.33 -16.81 2.41
CA GLU A 253 -18.57 -15.52 1.76
C GLU A 253 -17.27 -14.77 1.41
N LEU A 254 -16.13 -15.16 2.02
CA LEU A 254 -14.83 -14.51 1.75
C LEU A 254 -14.43 -14.63 0.28
N SER A 255 -14.81 -15.71 -0.39
CA SER A 255 -14.54 -15.96 -1.81
C SER A 255 -15.18 -14.95 -2.77
N LYS A 256 -16.16 -14.15 -2.30
CA LYS A 256 -16.74 -13.04 -3.05
C LYS A 256 -15.80 -11.82 -3.08
N LEU A 257 -14.92 -11.69 -2.09
CA LEU A 257 -13.96 -10.60 -1.99
C LEU A 257 -12.57 -11.00 -2.50
N ILE A 258 -12.12 -12.21 -2.22
CA ILE A 258 -10.80 -12.70 -2.61
C ILE A 258 -10.78 -14.21 -2.72
N LYS A 259 -10.07 -14.73 -3.73
CA LYS A 259 -9.81 -16.17 -3.89
C LYS A 259 -8.43 -16.49 -3.33
N LEU A 260 -8.37 -16.92 -2.08
CA LEU A 260 -7.13 -17.36 -1.46
C LEU A 260 -6.87 -18.82 -1.81
N ILE A 261 -5.63 -19.11 -2.25
CA ILE A 261 -5.17 -20.51 -2.33
C ILE A 261 -4.95 -20.95 -0.89
N THR A 262 -5.84 -21.78 -0.40
CA THR A 262 -5.64 -22.54 0.85
C THR A 262 -4.92 -23.82 0.47
N ASN A 263 -3.67 -24.00 0.92
CA ASN A 263 -2.97 -25.27 0.83
C ASN A 263 -3.55 -26.25 1.83
#